data_2d7ca47c325c87ce1fe31110793f0375
#
_entry.id   2d7ca47c325c87ce1fe31110793f0375
#
_cell.length_a   1.000
_cell.length_b   1.000
_cell.length_c   1.000
_cell.angle_alpha   90.00
_cell.angle_beta   90.00
_cell.angle_gamma   90.00
#
_symmetry.space_group_name_H-M   'P 1'
#
loop_
_entity.id
_entity.type
_entity.pdbx_description
1 polymer ?
#
loop_
_entity_poly.entity_id
_entity_poly.type
_entity_poly.pdbx_seq_one_letter_code
_entity_poly.pdbx_strand_id
1 'polypeptide(L)'
;MDFSQVGDFFTNVTQKLERGITGMFGSSNERRVAQIGFVREKDGSSSIAPGSIVDRINKLEPEYERLTDDELRQSSAKFRARLEKGETLDDILPEAFAAVRESGKRYLKMRHYDVQLVGGYVLHNGMIAEMV
;
A
#
# COMPACT_ATOMS: atom_id res chain seq x y z
N MET A 1 31.88 13.00 39.07
CA MET A 1 31.32 12.58 37.77
C MET A 1 29.92 13.12 37.70
N ASP A 2 29.68 14.02 36.77
CA ASP A 2 28.40 14.72 36.67
C ASP A 2 27.40 13.83 35.93
N PHE A 3 26.32 13.45 36.60
CA PHE A 3 25.28 12.56 36.04
C PHE A 3 24.63 13.15 34.78
N SER A 4 24.69 14.47 34.56
CA SER A 4 24.20 15.14 33.37
C SER A 4 25.02 14.76 32.14
N GLN A 5 26.35 14.68 32.23
CA GLN A 5 27.23 14.32 31.11
C GLN A 5 27.05 12.86 30.68
N VAL A 6 26.71 11.97 31.58
CA VAL A 6 26.42 10.56 31.29
C VAL A 6 25.08 10.45 30.50
N GLY A 7 24.07 11.23 30.89
CA GLY A 7 22.79 11.32 30.17
C GLY A 7 22.94 11.83 28.75
N ASP A 8 23.73 12.92 28.57
CA ASP A 8 24.00 13.51 27.27
C ASP A 8 24.80 12.56 26.35
N PHE A 9 25.72 11.80 26.93
CA PHE A 9 26.48 10.79 26.16
C PHE A 9 25.57 9.68 25.63
N PHE A 10 24.69 9.11 26.48
CA PHE A 10 23.73 8.09 26.06
C PHE A 10 22.74 8.62 25.04
N THR A 11 22.24 9.84 25.21
CA THR A 11 21.31 10.48 24.24
C THR A 11 21.99 10.69 22.89
N ASN A 12 23.25 11.15 22.87
CA ASN A 12 24.01 11.32 21.62
C ASN A 12 24.33 9.98 20.92
N VAL A 13 24.63 8.94 21.68
CA VAL A 13 24.90 7.61 21.11
C VAL A 13 23.63 6.99 20.53
N THR A 14 22.51 7.08 21.23
CA THR A 14 21.21 6.58 20.73
C THR A 14 20.76 7.33 19.49
N GLN A 15 20.86 8.67 19.45
CA GLN A 15 20.53 9.46 18.27
C GLN A 15 21.44 9.16 17.06
N LYS A 16 22.74 8.92 17.27
CA LYS A 16 23.64 8.52 16.19
C LYS A 16 23.35 7.12 15.66
N LEU A 17 23.01 6.19 16.56
CA LEU A 17 22.58 4.84 16.20
C LEU A 17 21.25 4.87 15.42
N GLU A 18 20.25 5.63 15.88
CA GLU A 18 18.99 5.80 15.17
C GLU A 18 19.16 6.40 13.80
N ARG A 19 20.00 7.45 13.65
CA ARG A 19 20.34 8.04 12.34
C ARG A 19 21.07 7.06 11.44
N GLY A 20 21.98 6.24 11.99
CA GLY A 20 22.70 5.21 11.23
C GLY A 20 21.75 4.12 10.73
N ILE A 21 20.88 3.63 11.60
CA ILE A 21 19.88 2.59 11.28
C ILE A 21 18.83 3.14 10.29
N THR A 22 18.31 4.34 10.52
CA THR A 22 17.35 4.98 9.58
C THR A 22 17.99 5.30 8.24
N GLY A 23 19.28 5.68 8.21
CA GLY A 23 20.00 5.91 6.96
C GLY A 23 20.27 4.64 6.15
N MET A 24 20.44 3.48 6.81
CA MET A 24 20.67 2.18 6.15
C MET A 24 19.37 1.46 5.75
N PHE A 25 18.32 1.58 6.55
CA PHE A 25 17.09 0.78 6.41
C PHE A 25 15.84 1.61 6.08
N GLY A 26 15.96 2.92 5.95
CA GLY A 26 14.84 3.84 5.81
C GLY A 26 14.03 4.00 7.12
N SER A 27 13.15 4.97 7.15
CA SER A 27 12.24 5.16 8.28
C SER A 27 11.22 4.02 8.35
N SER A 28 10.62 3.80 9.53
CA SER A 28 9.51 2.85 9.71
C SER A 28 8.36 3.14 8.75
N ASN A 29 8.10 4.42 8.46
CA ASN A 29 7.08 4.85 7.52
C ASN A 29 7.46 4.53 6.08
N GLU A 30 8.70 4.76 5.66
CA GLU A 30 9.16 4.42 4.30
C GLU A 30 9.06 2.92 4.03
N ARG A 31 9.40 2.07 5.00
CA ARG A 31 9.23 0.62 4.88
C ARG A 31 7.76 0.21 4.75
N ARG A 32 6.85 0.83 5.52
CA ARG A 32 5.41 0.60 5.39
C ARG A 32 4.89 1.04 4.03
N VAL A 33 5.27 2.24 3.59
CA VAL A 33 4.88 2.76 2.26
C VAL A 33 5.40 1.86 1.15
N ALA A 34 6.63 1.33 1.26
CA ALA A 34 7.19 0.37 0.30
C ALA A 34 6.38 -0.95 0.26
N GLN A 35 5.93 -1.46 1.41
CA GLN A 35 5.08 -2.66 1.45
C GLN A 35 3.70 -2.41 0.80
N ILE A 36 3.19 -1.20 0.91
CA ILE A 36 1.89 -0.82 0.34
C ILE A 36 2.01 -0.55 -1.17
N GLY A 37 3.01 0.22 -1.61
CA GLY A 37 3.06 0.54 -3.01
C GLY A 37 4.27 1.27 -3.55
N PHE A 38 4.92 2.15 -2.78
CA PHE A 38 5.90 3.07 -3.33
C PHE A 38 7.25 3.00 -2.64
N VAL A 39 8.32 3.07 -3.44
CA VAL A 39 9.70 3.28 -2.99
C VAL A 39 10.16 4.63 -3.51
N ARG A 40 10.78 5.42 -2.65
CA ARG A 40 11.42 6.66 -3.05
C ARG A 40 12.83 6.34 -3.55
N GLU A 41 13.10 6.72 -4.78
CA GLU A 41 14.41 6.56 -5.41
C GLU A 41 15.38 7.65 -4.94
N LYS A 42 16.68 7.42 -5.13
CA LYS A 42 17.73 8.36 -4.71
C LYS A 42 17.68 9.70 -5.46
N ASP A 43 17.11 9.73 -6.64
CA ASP A 43 16.89 10.91 -7.47
C ASP A 43 15.66 11.74 -7.08
N GLY A 44 14.90 11.27 -6.06
CA GLY A 44 13.67 11.89 -5.58
C GLY A 44 12.40 11.44 -6.29
N SER A 45 12.51 10.61 -7.33
CA SER A 45 11.36 9.98 -7.97
C SER A 45 10.74 8.91 -7.09
N SER A 46 9.54 8.46 -7.43
CA SER A 46 8.87 7.35 -6.74
C SER A 46 8.54 6.26 -7.74
N SER A 47 8.91 5.03 -7.42
CA SER A 47 8.58 3.83 -8.20
C SER A 47 7.66 2.90 -7.41
N ILE A 48 6.93 2.04 -8.14
CA ILE A 48 6.10 1.02 -7.49
C ILE A 48 7.00 -0.09 -7.00
N ALA A 49 6.89 -0.41 -5.70
CA ALA A 49 7.64 -1.49 -5.08
C ALA A 49 7.17 -2.85 -5.63
N PRO A 50 8.07 -3.67 -6.19
CA PRO A 50 7.72 -5.00 -6.66
C PRO A 50 7.14 -5.87 -5.53
N GLY A 51 6.05 -6.58 -5.79
CA GLY A 51 5.36 -7.42 -4.81
C GLY A 51 4.47 -6.67 -3.81
N SER A 52 4.44 -5.34 -3.85
CA SER A 52 3.54 -4.52 -3.05
C SER A 52 2.07 -4.76 -3.42
N ILE A 53 1.15 -4.25 -2.58
CA ILE A 53 -0.28 -4.35 -2.86
C ILE A 53 -0.66 -3.65 -4.17
N VAL A 54 -0.07 -2.48 -4.45
CA VAL A 54 -0.30 -1.73 -5.70
C VAL A 54 0.23 -2.49 -6.91
N ASP A 55 1.42 -3.09 -6.81
CA ASP A 55 1.99 -3.92 -7.88
C ASP A 55 1.07 -5.13 -8.20
N ARG A 56 0.55 -5.79 -7.16
CA ARG A 56 -0.40 -6.89 -7.33
C ARG A 56 -1.68 -6.45 -8.03
N ILE A 57 -2.25 -5.31 -7.64
CA ILE A 57 -3.44 -4.74 -8.28
C ILE A 57 -3.17 -4.39 -9.74
N ASN A 58 -2.02 -3.77 -10.04
CA ASN A 58 -1.64 -3.41 -11.40
C ASN A 58 -1.45 -4.64 -12.30
N LYS A 59 -0.92 -5.73 -11.76
CA LYS A 59 -0.79 -7.00 -12.50
C LYS A 59 -2.13 -7.65 -12.83
N LEU A 60 -3.15 -7.41 -12.03
CA LEU A 60 -4.51 -7.90 -12.28
C LEU A 60 -5.28 -7.04 -13.30
N GLU A 61 -4.87 -5.80 -13.55
CA GLU A 61 -5.59 -4.86 -14.42
C GLU A 61 -5.88 -5.46 -15.83
N PRO A 62 -4.92 -6.10 -16.53
CA PRO A 62 -5.20 -6.68 -17.85
C PRO A 62 -6.21 -7.84 -17.83
N GLU A 63 -6.33 -8.55 -16.71
CA GLU A 63 -7.33 -9.61 -16.54
C GLU A 63 -8.73 -8.99 -16.43
N TYR A 64 -8.88 -7.98 -15.57
CA TYR A 64 -10.16 -7.31 -15.36
C TYR A 64 -10.62 -6.49 -16.59
N GLU A 65 -9.70 -5.96 -17.38
CA GLU A 65 -10.00 -5.31 -18.66
C GLU A 65 -10.65 -6.24 -19.69
N ARG A 66 -10.35 -7.52 -19.65
CA ARG A 66 -10.90 -8.53 -20.57
C ARG A 66 -12.27 -9.03 -20.16
N LEU A 67 -12.69 -8.81 -18.93
CA LEU A 67 -14.00 -9.24 -18.45
C LEU A 67 -15.12 -8.49 -19.18
N THR A 68 -16.19 -9.20 -19.48
CA THR A 68 -17.45 -8.56 -19.92
C THR A 68 -18.08 -7.80 -18.75
N ASP A 69 -19.00 -6.89 -19.06
CA ASP A 69 -19.71 -6.13 -18.02
C ASP A 69 -20.47 -7.03 -17.05
N ASP A 70 -21.02 -8.15 -17.53
CA ASP A 70 -21.72 -9.11 -16.70
C ASP A 70 -20.76 -9.88 -15.78
N GLU A 71 -19.60 -10.29 -16.29
CA GLU A 71 -18.57 -10.94 -15.48
C GLU A 71 -18.03 -9.99 -14.40
N LEU A 72 -17.82 -8.72 -14.76
CA LEU A 72 -17.37 -7.70 -13.81
C LEU A 72 -18.42 -7.47 -12.69
N ARG A 73 -19.71 -7.43 -13.02
CA ARG A 73 -20.81 -7.36 -12.04
C ARG A 73 -20.84 -8.58 -11.13
N GLN A 74 -20.59 -9.76 -11.67
CA GLN A 74 -20.56 -11.01 -10.91
C GLN A 74 -19.36 -11.11 -9.96
N SER A 75 -18.32 -10.28 -10.13
CA SER A 75 -17.15 -10.28 -9.22
C SER A 75 -17.55 -10.10 -7.76
N SER A 76 -18.53 -9.24 -7.48
CA SER A 76 -19.04 -9.03 -6.11
C SER A 76 -19.63 -10.32 -5.50
N ALA A 77 -20.40 -11.10 -6.28
CA ALA A 77 -20.95 -12.37 -5.82
C ALA A 77 -19.85 -13.43 -5.61
N LYS A 78 -18.85 -13.46 -6.50
CA LYS A 78 -17.68 -14.35 -6.38
C LYS A 78 -16.89 -14.04 -5.09
N PHE A 79 -16.65 -12.77 -4.77
CA PHE A 79 -15.95 -12.39 -3.56
C PHE A 79 -16.73 -12.79 -2.30
N ARG A 80 -18.04 -12.58 -2.27
CA ARG A 80 -18.88 -13.02 -1.14
C ARG A 80 -18.81 -14.54 -0.93
N ALA A 81 -18.92 -15.31 -2.00
CA ALA A 81 -18.82 -16.76 -1.92
C ALA A 81 -17.46 -17.25 -1.40
N ARG A 82 -16.37 -16.52 -1.71
CA ARG A 82 -15.01 -16.83 -1.20
C ARG A 82 -14.91 -16.51 0.29
N LEU A 83 -15.47 -15.39 0.73
CA LEU A 83 -15.53 -15.03 2.16
C LEU A 83 -16.34 -16.04 2.97
N GLU A 84 -17.47 -16.53 2.45
CA GLU A 84 -18.26 -17.57 3.07
C GLU A 84 -17.52 -18.91 3.20
N LYS A 85 -16.54 -19.17 2.32
CA LYS A 85 -15.65 -20.33 2.38
C LYS A 85 -14.45 -20.16 3.34
N GLY A 86 -14.35 -19.00 3.99
CA GLY A 86 -13.33 -18.73 5.00
C GLY A 86 -12.12 -17.94 4.52
N GLU A 87 -12.12 -17.43 3.29
CA GLU A 87 -11.11 -16.45 2.89
C GLU A 87 -11.31 -15.14 3.65
N THR A 88 -10.22 -14.41 3.85
CA THR A 88 -10.24 -13.11 4.55
C THR A 88 -10.47 -11.96 3.57
N LEU A 89 -10.81 -10.79 4.09
CA LEU A 89 -10.89 -9.56 3.30
C LEU A 89 -9.52 -9.21 2.68
N ASP A 90 -8.42 -9.49 3.38
CA ASP A 90 -7.07 -9.25 2.86
C ASP A 90 -6.72 -10.14 1.66
N ASP A 91 -7.24 -11.37 1.63
CA ASP A 91 -7.01 -12.30 0.52
C ASP A 91 -7.66 -11.81 -0.77
N ILE A 92 -8.87 -11.27 -0.70
CA ILE A 92 -9.62 -10.80 -1.86
C ILE A 92 -9.33 -9.33 -2.24
N LEU A 93 -8.65 -8.58 -1.36
CA LEU A 93 -8.47 -7.12 -1.50
C LEU A 93 -7.83 -6.70 -2.83
N PRO A 94 -6.74 -7.32 -3.33
CA PRO A 94 -6.16 -6.90 -4.61
C PRO A 94 -7.14 -7.06 -5.78
N GLU A 95 -7.88 -8.16 -5.81
CA GLU A 95 -8.88 -8.43 -6.85
C GLU A 95 -10.08 -7.49 -6.75
N ALA A 96 -10.56 -7.23 -5.53
CA ALA A 96 -11.65 -6.28 -5.29
C ALA A 96 -11.26 -4.86 -5.75
N PHE A 97 -10.04 -4.42 -5.48
CA PHE A 97 -9.54 -3.12 -5.93
C PHE A 97 -9.38 -3.06 -7.46
N ALA A 98 -8.91 -4.15 -8.09
CA ALA A 98 -8.84 -4.23 -9.56
C ALA A 98 -10.25 -4.15 -10.19
N ALA A 99 -11.23 -4.85 -9.63
CA ALA A 99 -12.62 -4.80 -10.10
C ALA A 99 -13.23 -3.40 -9.98
N VAL A 100 -13.02 -2.72 -8.84
CA VAL A 100 -13.50 -1.34 -8.61
C VAL A 100 -12.81 -0.36 -9.56
N ARG A 101 -11.49 -0.51 -9.77
CA ARG A 101 -10.73 0.33 -10.70
C ARG A 101 -11.24 0.21 -12.13
N GLU A 102 -11.48 -1.01 -12.59
CA GLU A 102 -12.02 -1.26 -13.93
C GLU A 102 -13.47 -0.74 -14.05
N SER A 103 -14.28 -0.90 -13.03
CA SER A 103 -15.64 -0.34 -13.00
C SER A 103 -15.61 1.19 -13.09
N GLY A 104 -14.74 1.85 -12.33
CA GLY A 104 -14.55 3.29 -12.39
C GLY A 104 -14.12 3.77 -13.78
N LYS A 105 -13.19 3.06 -14.42
CA LYS A 105 -12.72 3.32 -15.77
C LYS A 105 -13.84 3.20 -16.81
N ARG A 106 -14.68 2.15 -16.72
CA ARG A 106 -15.77 1.91 -17.69
C ARG A 106 -16.93 2.88 -17.51
N TYR A 107 -17.43 3.02 -16.31
CA TYR A 107 -18.68 3.74 -16.06
C TYR A 107 -18.50 5.21 -15.75
N LEU A 108 -17.41 5.58 -15.05
CA LEU A 108 -17.13 6.97 -14.68
C LEU A 108 -16.09 7.64 -15.60
N LYS A 109 -15.45 6.87 -16.48
CA LYS A 109 -14.30 7.31 -17.30
C LYS A 109 -13.12 7.81 -16.46
N MET A 110 -13.03 7.33 -15.22
CA MET A 110 -12.00 7.70 -14.26
C MET A 110 -11.29 6.46 -13.75
N ARG A 111 -10.01 6.32 -14.12
CA ARG A 111 -9.15 5.28 -13.58
C ARG A 111 -8.51 5.80 -12.29
N HIS A 112 -8.64 5.06 -11.20
CA HIS A 112 -7.95 5.40 -9.96
C HIS A 112 -6.43 5.41 -10.15
N TYR A 113 -5.78 6.45 -9.63
CA TYR A 113 -4.33 6.52 -9.55
C TYR A 113 -3.80 5.56 -8.49
N ASP A 114 -2.55 5.14 -8.65
CA ASP A 114 -1.92 4.19 -7.72
C ASP A 114 -1.86 4.73 -6.28
N VAL A 115 -1.67 6.05 -6.10
CA VAL A 115 -1.71 6.69 -4.79
C VAL A 115 -3.09 6.57 -4.11
N GLN A 116 -4.17 6.56 -4.89
CA GLN A 116 -5.52 6.37 -4.35
C GLN A 116 -5.74 4.94 -3.87
N LEU A 117 -5.11 3.94 -4.51
CA LEU A 117 -5.10 2.56 -4.02
C LEU A 117 -4.37 2.45 -2.69
N VAL A 118 -3.26 3.18 -2.52
CA VAL A 118 -2.56 3.28 -1.23
C VAL A 118 -3.49 3.85 -0.16
N GLY A 119 -4.19 4.94 -0.46
CA GLY A 119 -5.18 5.53 0.46
C GLY A 119 -6.27 4.52 0.84
N GLY A 120 -6.82 3.81 -0.13
CA GLY A 120 -7.82 2.76 0.12
C GLY A 120 -7.29 1.62 1.01
N TYR A 121 -6.05 1.18 0.79
CA TYR A 121 -5.41 0.17 1.62
C TYR A 121 -5.18 0.67 3.07
N VAL A 122 -4.75 1.91 3.23
CA VAL A 122 -4.58 2.54 4.55
C VAL A 122 -5.91 2.56 5.32
N LEU A 123 -6.99 2.97 4.65
CA LEU A 123 -8.34 2.98 5.24
C LEU A 123 -8.84 1.57 5.57
N HIS A 124 -8.59 0.58 4.72
CA HIS A 124 -8.92 -0.82 4.96
C HIS A 124 -8.29 -1.36 6.26
N ASN A 125 -7.08 -0.90 6.58
CA ASN A 125 -6.39 -1.27 7.82
C ASN A 125 -6.79 -0.41 9.03
N GLY A 126 -7.85 0.37 8.96
CA GLY A 126 -8.35 1.20 10.04
C GLY A 126 -7.48 2.40 10.39
N MET A 127 -6.62 2.81 9.47
CA MET A 127 -5.74 3.97 9.61
C MET A 127 -6.32 5.20 8.90
N ILE A 128 -5.77 6.37 9.18
CA ILE A 128 -6.14 7.63 8.53
C ILE A 128 -5.25 7.82 7.30
N ALA A 129 -5.86 8.10 6.15
CA ALA A 129 -5.17 8.47 4.93
C ALA A 129 -5.28 9.96 4.70
N GLU A 130 -4.15 10.67 4.69
CA GLU A 130 -4.04 12.07 4.31
C GLU A 130 -3.27 12.14 2.99
N MET A 131 -3.89 12.74 1.99
CA MET A 131 -3.31 12.95 0.66
C MET A 131 -3.24 14.44 0.39
N VAL A 132 -2.01 14.96 0.23
CA VAL A 132 -1.71 16.36 -0.07
C VAL A 132 -1.38 16.51 -1.53
#